data_aed47624bd02a7970bc4a2bb497e7cc8
#
_entry.id   aed47624bd02a7970bc4a2bb497e7cc8
#
_cell.length_a   1.000
_cell.length_b   1.000
_cell.length_c   1.000
_cell.angle_alpha   90.00
_cell.angle_beta   90.00
_cell.angle_gamma   90.00
#
_symmetry.space_group_name_H-M   'P 1'
#
loop_
_entity.id
_entity.type
_entity.pdbx_description
1 polymer ?
#
loop_
_entity_poly.entity_id
_entity_poly.type
_entity_poly.pdbx_seq_one_letter_code
_entity_poly.pdbx_strand_id
1 'polypeptide(L)'
;KNETHNHPTEIEPFGGAATCIGGAIRDPLSGRSYVYQAMRVTGAGDPLKPVSETLPGKLPQRKLVTTAAAGYSSYGNQIGLATGQVDEIYHPGYVAKRMEIGAVVGATPASHVRRECPAPGDVIVLLGGRTGRDGIGGATGSSKAHNLESLDHCGAEVQKGNAPVERKLQRLFRREDACKMIKRCNDFGAGGVSVAIGELADGLFIDLNKVTKKYDGLDGTELAISESQERMAVALAPEDVDKFIALANEENLEATPVAKVTEEKRLNMVWNGVSIVNISREFLNSNGAEKHQNVHIEKGTVWQPQWAGITFGQKMKNMVGDLNVCSKKGLSERFDSTIGAATVLMPFGGAYQLTPQNAMVAKLPVDGETSTCSGMAWGYNPYLMSADQYVGARLAVIESVTKLVAAGFRFEDAYLTFQEYFERLGSKPERWGKPLAALLGALDAQMGLGIASIGGKDSMSGSFEDLDVPPTLVSFATAIGKAS
;
A
#
# COMPACT_ATOMS: atom_id res chain seq x y z
N LYS A 1 -4.11 3.72 6.47
CA LYS A 1 -3.77 3.54 5.05
C LYS A 1 -3.37 2.10 4.78
N ASN A 2 -3.84 1.50 3.69
CA ASN A 2 -3.30 0.27 3.12
C ASN A 2 -2.72 0.53 1.74
N GLU A 3 -1.74 -0.28 1.36
CA GLU A 3 -1.07 -0.25 0.07
C GLU A 3 -0.85 -1.67 -0.43
N THR A 4 -0.80 -1.85 -1.75
CA THR A 4 -0.57 -3.15 -2.38
C THR A 4 0.50 -3.07 -3.48
N HIS A 5 1.36 -4.09 -3.54
CA HIS A 5 2.40 -4.22 -4.56
C HIS A 5 2.48 -5.65 -5.10
N ASN A 6 1.35 -6.15 -5.62
CA ASN A 6 1.22 -7.55 -6.07
C ASN A 6 2.14 -7.84 -7.26
N HIS A 7 2.06 -7.04 -8.33
CA HIS A 7 2.84 -7.25 -9.56
C HIS A 7 4.35 -7.07 -9.34
N PRO A 8 4.83 -5.99 -8.72
CA PRO A 8 6.26 -5.84 -8.46
C PRO A 8 6.83 -6.95 -7.59
N THR A 9 6.10 -7.40 -6.57
CA THR A 9 6.55 -8.47 -5.67
C THR A 9 6.58 -9.85 -6.36
N GLU A 10 5.70 -10.08 -7.33
CA GLU A 10 5.72 -11.30 -8.13
C GLU A 10 7.00 -11.40 -8.99
N ILE A 11 7.50 -10.30 -9.50
CA ILE A 11 8.66 -10.23 -10.40
C ILE A 11 9.97 -10.16 -9.61
N GLU A 12 10.08 -9.21 -8.69
CA GLU A 12 11.25 -9.00 -7.83
C GLU A 12 10.78 -8.89 -6.38
N PRO A 13 10.69 -10.03 -5.65
CA PRO A 13 9.99 -10.11 -4.36
C PRO A 13 10.56 -9.20 -3.28
N PHE A 14 11.89 -8.99 -3.25
CA PHE A 14 12.53 -8.15 -2.23
C PHE A 14 12.17 -6.68 -2.41
N GLY A 15 12.42 -6.13 -3.60
CA GLY A 15 12.16 -4.73 -3.91
C GLY A 15 10.67 -4.41 -3.95
N GLY A 16 9.84 -5.31 -4.51
CA GLY A 16 8.40 -5.14 -4.57
C GLY A 16 7.76 -5.05 -3.18
N ALA A 17 8.14 -5.93 -2.25
CA ALA A 17 7.64 -5.88 -0.88
C ALA A 17 8.21 -4.70 -0.07
N ALA A 18 9.48 -4.34 -0.28
CA ALA A 18 10.08 -3.15 0.31
C ALA A 18 9.35 -1.86 -0.14
N THR A 19 9.04 -1.76 -1.43
CA THR A 19 8.30 -0.60 -1.97
C THR A 19 6.84 -0.58 -1.49
N CYS A 20 6.23 -1.73 -1.24
CA CYS A 20 4.89 -1.81 -0.66
C CYS A 20 4.80 -1.03 0.66
N ILE A 21 5.72 -1.29 1.58
CA ILE A 21 5.72 -0.58 2.87
C ILE A 21 6.22 0.87 2.71
N GLY A 22 7.18 1.15 1.84
CA GLY A 22 7.64 2.50 1.55
C GLY A 22 6.51 3.41 1.05
N GLY A 23 5.73 2.97 0.07
CA GLY A 23 4.55 3.69 -0.42
C GLY A 23 3.48 3.87 0.65
N ALA A 24 3.22 2.82 1.45
CA ALA A 24 2.28 2.91 2.56
C ALA A 24 2.64 3.99 3.58
N ILE A 25 3.94 4.28 3.76
CA ILE A 25 4.44 5.33 4.66
C ILE A 25 4.31 6.71 4.03
N ARG A 26 4.66 6.87 2.74
CA ARG A 26 4.69 8.18 2.07
C ARG A 26 3.30 8.76 1.84
N ASP A 27 2.29 7.94 1.55
CA ASP A 27 0.92 8.43 1.40
C ASP A 27 0.43 9.21 2.65
N PRO A 28 0.56 8.68 3.89
CA PRO A 28 0.27 9.45 5.10
C PRO A 28 1.15 10.68 5.28
N LEU A 29 2.41 10.67 4.85
CA LEU A 29 3.27 11.85 4.87
C LEU A 29 2.69 12.98 4.01
N SER A 30 2.00 12.68 2.91
CA SER A 30 1.25 13.67 2.13
C SER A 30 0.21 14.40 2.98
N GLY A 31 -0.36 13.73 3.99
CA GLY A 31 -1.19 14.32 5.06
C GLY A 31 -0.40 14.84 6.27
N ARG A 32 0.92 14.90 6.24
CA ARG A 32 1.85 15.21 7.35
C ARG A 32 1.77 14.20 8.50
N SER A 33 1.18 13.01 8.27
CA SER A 33 1.07 11.99 9.31
C SER A 33 2.33 11.15 9.39
N TYR A 34 2.89 11.03 10.58
CA TYR A 34 4.00 10.14 10.88
C TYR A 34 3.47 8.73 11.13
N VAL A 35 3.91 7.79 10.29
CA VAL A 35 3.59 6.36 10.44
C VAL A 35 4.46 5.76 11.53
N TYR A 36 3.83 5.09 12.51
CA TYR A 36 4.50 4.53 13.68
C TYR A 36 4.24 3.04 13.92
N GLN A 37 3.28 2.46 13.19
CA GLN A 37 2.99 1.03 13.26
C GLN A 37 2.49 0.49 11.91
N ALA A 38 2.94 -0.71 11.56
CA ALA A 38 2.58 -1.42 10.34
C ALA A 38 2.01 -2.81 10.62
N MET A 39 1.20 -3.28 9.69
CA MET A 39 0.67 -4.64 9.57
C MET A 39 0.97 -5.15 8.16
N ARG A 40 1.35 -6.42 8.04
CA ARG A 40 1.55 -7.08 6.75
C ARG A 40 0.56 -8.22 6.60
N VAL A 41 -0.24 -8.19 5.53
CA VAL A 41 -1.18 -9.28 5.16
C VAL A 41 -0.91 -9.69 3.72
N THR A 42 -0.59 -10.97 3.50
CA THR A 42 -0.15 -11.46 2.20
C THR A 42 -0.88 -12.75 1.79
N GLY A 43 -0.87 -13.03 0.50
CA GLY A 43 -1.41 -14.26 -0.06
C GLY A 43 -0.44 -14.93 -1.01
N ALA A 44 -0.28 -16.24 -0.91
CA ALA A 44 0.63 -17.05 -1.71
C ALA A 44 0.04 -18.43 -2.04
N GLY A 45 0.63 -19.10 -3.03
CA GLY A 45 0.48 -20.54 -3.20
C GLY A 45 1.25 -21.31 -2.14
N ASP A 46 1.21 -22.63 -2.20
CA ASP A 46 1.89 -23.51 -1.24
C ASP A 46 3.43 -23.40 -1.35
N PRO A 47 4.14 -22.85 -0.34
CA PRO A 47 5.60 -22.71 -0.35
C PRO A 47 6.34 -24.02 -0.12
N LEU A 48 5.64 -25.10 0.23
CA LEU A 48 6.22 -26.43 0.45
C LEU A 48 6.35 -27.22 -0.85
N LYS A 49 5.73 -26.75 -1.94
CA LYS A 49 5.86 -27.42 -3.24
C LYS A 49 7.31 -27.45 -3.72
N PRO A 50 7.76 -28.59 -4.29
CA PRO A 50 9.09 -28.71 -4.88
C PRO A 50 9.33 -27.69 -5.98
N VAL A 51 10.59 -27.24 -6.13
CA VAL A 51 10.99 -26.31 -7.21
C VAL A 51 10.67 -26.89 -8.60
N SER A 52 10.74 -28.21 -8.76
CA SER A 52 10.41 -28.92 -10.01
C SER A 52 8.94 -28.78 -10.43
N GLU A 53 8.05 -28.40 -9.52
CA GLU A 53 6.62 -28.13 -9.80
C GLU A 53 6.34 -26.64 -10.09
N THR A 54 7.37 -25.82 -10.17
CA THR A 54 7.21 -24.40 -10.51
C THR A 54 6.72 -24.25 -11.94
N LEU A 55 5.67 -23.48 -12.14
CA LEU A 55 5.15 -23.18 -13.47
C LEU A 55 6.17 -22.38 -14.30
N PRO A 56 6.25 -22.64 -15.63
CA PRO A 56 7.05 -21.81 -16.52
C PRO A 56 6.70 -20.31 -16.35
N GLY A 57 7.69 -19.44 -16.42
CA GLY A 57 7.49 -17.99 -16.26
C GLY A 57 7.15 -17.54 -14.83
N LYS A 58 7.31 -18.41 -13.81
CA LYS A 58 7.05 -18.09 -12.39
C LYS A 58 8.28 -18.34 -11.53
N LEU A 59 8.35 -17.63 -10.41
CA LEU A 59 9.30 -17.96 -9.34
C LEU A 59 8.71 -19.05 -8.43
N PRO A 60 9.58 -19.92 -7.85
CA PRO A 60 9.13 -20.90 -6.85
C PRO A 60 8.41 -20.19 -5.68
N GLN A 61 7.28 -20.72 -5.22
CA GLN A 61 6.49 -20.11 -4.16
C GLN A 61 7.31 -19.89 -2.88
N ARG A 62 8.17 -20.82 -2.52
CA ARG A 62 9.08 -20.68 -1.38
C ARG A 62 10.01 -19.47 -1.53
N LYS A 63 10.55 -19.22 -2.73
CA LYS A 63 11.38 -18.06 -3.01
C LYS A 63 10.57 -16.76 -2.88
N LEU A 64 9.37 -16.71 -3.44
CA LEU A 64 8.48 -15.55 -3.33
C LEU A 64 8.21 -15.20 -1.86
N VAL A 65 7.70 -16.15 -1.06
CA VAL A 65 7.28 -15.86 0.33
C VAL A 65 8.46 -15.46 1.22
N THR A 66 9.60 -16.14 1.10
CA THR A 66 10.77 -15.85 1.97
C THR A 66 11.47 -14.56 1.59
N THR A 67 11.59 -14.25 0.30
CA THR A 67 12.27 -13.05 -0.19
C THR A 67 11.40 -11.80 -0.02
N ALA A 68 10.09 -11.89 -0.26
CA ALA A 68 9.16 -10.79 0.01
C ALA A 68 9.13 -10.43 1.50
N ALA A 69 9.06 -11.43 2.39
CA ALA A 69 9.14 -11.18 3.83
C ALA A 69 10.46 -10.50 4.23
N ALA A 70 11.59 -10.91 3.64
CA ALA A 70 12.88 -10.29 3.87
C ALA A 70 12.92 -8.82 3.38
N GLY A 71 12.34 -8.53 2.21
CA GLY A 71 12.29 -7.16 1.67
C GLY A 71 11.48 -6.21 2.54
N TYR A 72 10.27 -6.61 2.91
CA TYR A 72 9.41 -5.81 3.77
C TYR A 72 10.04 -5.58 5.16
N SER A 73 10.53 -6.65 5.82
CA SER A 73 11.13 -6.53 7.14
C SER A 73 12.43 -5.72 7.12
N SER A 74 13.27 -5.88 6.09
CA SER A 74 14.49 -5.09 5.91
C SER A 74 14.18 -3.60 5.83
N TYR A 75 13.17 -3.21 5.04
CA TYR A 75 12.77 -1.82 4.91
C TYR A 75 12.22 -1.26 6.23
N GLY A 76 11.25 -1.93 6.83
CA GLY A 76 10.64 -1.51 8.09
C GLY A 76 11.65 -1.40 9.24
N ASN A 77 12.54 -2.38 9.37
CA ASN A 77 13.57 -2.37 10.42
C ASN A 77 14.59 -1.24 10.22
N GLN A 78 14.98 -0.93 8.98
CA GLN A 78 15.93 0.16 8.68
C GLN A 78 15.36 1.55 8.99
N ILE A 79 14.08 1.78 8.74
CA ILE A 79 13.47 3.07 9.08
C ILE A 79 12.99 3.18 10.52
N GLY A 80 13.05 2.10 11.28
CA GLY A 80 12.57 2.08 12.66
C GLY A 80 11.04 2.09 12.77
N LEU A 81 10.36 1.30 11.94
CA LEU A 81 8.90 1.10 11.97
C LEU A 81 8.56 -0.24 12.62
N ALA A 82 7.77 -0.20 13.71
CA ALA A 82 7.25 -1.40 14.34
C ALA A 82 6.23 -2.10 13.43
N THR A 83 6.46 -3.39 13.14
CA THR A 83 5.48 -4.24 12.45
C THR A 83 4.75 -5.09 13.49
N GLY A 84 3.54 -4.65 13.85
CA GLY A 84 2.79 -5.20 14.98
C GLY A 84 2.03 -6.49 14.68
N GLN A 85 1.77 -6.79 13.40
CA GLN A 85 1.15 -8.05 12.99
C GLN A 85 1.62 -8.45 11.60
N VAL A 86 1.87 -9.75 11.39
CA VAL A 86 2.29 -10.33 10.11
C VAL A 86 1.54 -11.63 9.88
N ASP A 87 0.74 -11.65 8.82
CA ASP A 87 -0.02 -12.82 8.41
C ASP A 87 0.20 -13.14 6.93
N GLU A 88 0.24 -14.43 6.62
CA GLU A 88 0.27 -14.92 5.25
C GLU A 88 -0.79 -16.00 5.06
N ILE A 89 -1.61 -15.84 4.03
CA ILE A 89 -2.73 -16.69 3.68
C ILE A 89 -2.32 -17.54 2.47
N TYR A 90 -2.66 -18.81 2.48
CA TYR A 90 -2.33 -19.74 1.41
C TYR A 90 -3.58 -20.19 0.68
N HIS A 91 -3.58 -20.00 -0.64
CA HIS A 91 -4.65 -20.45 -1.53
C HIS A 91 -4.06 -20.81 -2.90
N PRO A 92 -4.48 -21.92 -3.53
CA PRO A 92 -3.94 -22.36 -4.82
C PRO A 92 -3.99 -21.28 -5.91
N GLY A 93 -5.02 -20.45 -5.94
CA GLY A 93 -5.18 -19.37 -6.91
C GLY A 93 -4.10 -18.29 -6.84
N TYR A 94 -3.44 -18.08 -5.69
CA TYR A 94 -2.33 -17.12 -5.60
C TYR A 94 -1.05 -17.56 -6.32
N VAL A 95 -1.03 -18.76 -6.89
CA VAL A 95 0.01 -19.13 -7.86
C VAL A 95 -0.08 -18.29 -9.13
N ALA A 96 -1.30 -17.82 -9.50
CA ALA A 96 -1.48 -16.89 -10.62
C ALA A 96 -0.70 -15.60 -10.39
N LYS A 97 -0.84 -15.01 -9.20
CA LYS A 97 -0.10 -13.81 -8.80
C LYS A 97 -0.20 -13.62 -7.29
N ARG A 98 0.93 -13.34 -6.64
CA ARG A 98 1.01 -13.09 -5.21
C ARG A 98 0.16 -11.88 -4.80
N MET A 99 -0.41 -11.92 -3.60
CA MET A 99 -0.96 -10.75 -2.91
C MET A 99 0.05 -10.23 -1.88
N GLU A 100 0.41 -8.94 -1.96
CA GLU A 100 1.30 -8.26 -1.02
C GLU A 100 0.65 -6.98 -0.55
N ILE A 101 0.23 -6.92 0.73
CA ILE A 101 -0.43 -5.77 1.33
C ILE A 101 0.34 -5.32 2.56
N GLY A 102 0.59 -4.00 2.63
CA GLY A 102 1.02 -3.31 3.83
C GLY A 102 -0.09 -2.38 4.33
N ALA A 103 -0.44 -2.44 5.61
CA ALA A 103 -1.36 -1.51 6.23
C ALA A 103 -0.66 -0.79 7.39
N VAL A 104 -0.90 0.51 7.53
CA VAL A 104 -0.18 1.35 8.49
C VAL A 104 -1.11 2.28 9.24
N VAL A 105 -0.67 2.66 10.44
CA VAL A 105 -1.28 3.74 11.23
C VAL A 105 -0.29 4.87 11.37
N GLY A 106 -0.76 6.08 11.07
CA GLY A 106 -0.02 7.32 11.25
C GLY A 106 -0.79 8.32 12.09
N ALA A 107 -0.08 9.23 12.72
CA ALA A 107 -0.65 10.32 13.50
C ALA A 107 0.15 11.61 13.29
N THR A 108 -0.52 12.75 13.50
CA THR A 108 0.11 14.07 13.45
C THR A 108 -0.61 15.03 14.41
N PRO A 109 0.07 16.01 15.00
CA PRO A 109 -0.61 17.12 15.67
C PRO A 109 -1.53 17.87 14.69
N ALA A 110 -2.75 18.17 15.08
CA ALA A 110 -3.71 18.88 14.22
C ALA A 110 -3.15 20.23 13.72
N SER A 111 -2.31 20.89 14.52
CA SER A 111 -1.63 22.15 14.18
C SER A 111 -0.62 22.03 13.04
N HIS A 112 -0.15 20.83 12.71
CA HIS A 112 0.78 20.61 11.59
C HIS A 112 0.07 20.49 10.24
N VAL A 113 -1.25 20.27 10.23
CA VAL A 113 -2.01 20.07 9.01
C VAL A 113 -2.47 21.41 8.44
N ARG A 114 -1.88 21.77 7.31
CA ARG A 114 -2.31 22.90 6.47
C ARG A 114 -3.04 22.37 5.25
N ARG A 115 -4.19 22.95 4.90
CA ARG A 115 -5.02 22.55 3.76
C ARG A 115 -5.34 23.77 2.91
N GLU A 116 -4.33 24.24 2.18
CA GLU A 116 -4.48 25.36 1.26
C GLU A 116 -4.27 24.89 -0.17
N CYS A 117 -5.09 25.43 -1.08
CA CYS A 117 -4.84 25.25 -2.51
C CYS A 117 -3.62 26.08 -2.89
N PRO A 118 -2.64 25.51 -3.61
CA PRO A 118 -1.55 26.31 -4.16
C PRO A 118 -2.07 27.40 -5.09
N ALA A 119 -1.48 28.59 -4.99
CA ALA A 119 -1.85 29.77 -5.76
C ALA A 119 -0.79 30.08 -6.83
N PRO A 120 -1.13 30.81 -7.90
CA PRO A 120 -0.16 31.28 -8.88
C PRO A 120 1.02 31.99 -8.22
N GLY A 121 2.24 31.61 -8.62
CA GLY A 121 3.49 32.05 -8.02
C GLY A 121 4.09 31.08 -7.00
N ASP A 122 3.31 30.19 -6.42
CA ASP A 122 3.83 29.15 -5.52
C ASP A 122 4.83 28.24 -6.26
N VAL A 123 5.79 27.74 -5.51
CA VAL A 123 6.89 26.91 -6.02
C VAL A 123 6.70 25.47 -5.58
N ILE A 124 6.91 24.55 -6.51
CA ILE A 124 6.95 23.14 -6.20
C ILE A 124 8.40 22.68 -6.03
N VAL A 125 8.70 22.18 -4.85
CA VAL A 125 10.01 21.62 -4.50
C VAL A 125 9.90 20.10 -4.50
N LEU A 126 10.77 19.46 -5.29
CA LEU A 126 11.01 18.02 -5.27
C LEU A 126 12.08 17.74 -4.20
N LEU A 127 11.79 16.81 -3.28
CA LEU A 127 12.74 16.45 -2.25
C LEU A 127 12.86 14.94 -2.09
N GLY A 128 14.03 14.49 -1.62
CA GLY A 128 14.32 13.09 -1.34
C GLY A 128 15.26 12.44 -2.36
N GLY A 129 14.89 11.25 -2.84
CA GLY A 129 15.72 10.46 -3.75
C GLY A 129 15.87 11.07 -5.16
N ARG A 130 16.91 10.66 -5.86
CA ARG A 130 17.14 11.05 -7.25
C ARG A 130 16.39 10.16 -8.22
N THR A 131 16.08 10.67 -9.40
CA THR A 131 15.33 10.00 -10.45
C THR A 131 16.21 9.09 -11.30
N GLY A 132 15.79 7.86 -11.46
CA GLY A 132 16.38 6.87 -12.40
C GLY A 132 15.28 6.27 -13.28
N ARG A 133 15.57 5.13 -13.93
CA ARG A 133 14.60 4.37 -14.73
C ARG A 133 13.70 3.45 -13.90
N ASP A 134 13.82 3.54 -12.57
CA ASP A 134 13.05 2.67 -11.66
C ASP A 134 11.55 2.89 -11.87
N GLY A 135 10.80 1.82 -12.01
CA GLY A 135 9.35 1.85 -12.13
C GLY A 135 8.81 2.41 -13.45
N ILE A 136 9.65 2.73 -14.42
CA ILE A 136 9.16 3.13 -15.74
C ILE A 136 8.36 1.99 -16.35
N GLY A 137 7.07 2.26 -16.62
CA GLY A 137 6.12 1.24 -17.04
C GLY A 137 5.50 0.42 -15.89
N GLY A 138 5.90 0.63 -14.65
CA GLY A 138 5.41 -0.10 -13.47
C GLY A 138 3.90 0.01 -13.29
N ALA A 139 3.34 1.21 -13.40
CA ALA A 139 1.90 1.43 -13.37
C ALA A 139 1.17 0.70 -14.51
N THR A 140 1.71 0.79 -15.73
CA THR A 140 1.17 0.07 -16.90
C THR A 140 1.34 -1.44 -16.73
N GLY A 141 2.49 -1.90 -16.23
CA GLY A 141 2.77 -3.31 -15.94
C GLY A 141 1.84 -3.87 -14.86
N SER A 142 1.56 -3.10 -13.82
CA SER A 142 0.62 -3.49 -12.76
C SER A 142 -0.80 -3.71 -13.26
N SER A 143 -1.18 -3.03 -14.35
CA SER A 143 -2.49 -3.17 -15.00
C SER A 143 -2.52 -4.27 -16.07
N LYS A 144 -1.38 -4.85 -16.44
CA LYS A 144 -1.29 -5.95 -17.42
C LYS A 144 -1.38 -7.32 -16.74
N ALA A 145 -1.88 -8.31 -17.46
CA ALA A 145 -1.75 -9.70 -17.05
C ALA A 145 -0.27 -10.10 -17.02
N HIS A 146 0.12 -10.85 -16.00
CA HIS A 146 1.43 -11.48 -15.96
C HIS A 146 1.49 -12.60 -17.00
N ASN A 147 2.57 -12.66 -17.78
CA ASN A 147 2.77 -13.67 -18.82
C ASN A 147 4.15 -14.34 -18.69
N LEU A 148 4.44 -15.31 -19.56
CA LEU A 148 5.68 -16.10 -19.54
C LEU A 148 6.97 -15.26 -19.64
N GLU A 149 6.93 -14.11 -20.30
CA GLU A 149 8.09 -13.24 -20.54
C GLU A 149 8.25 -12.15 -19.47
N SER A 150 7.30 -12.01 -18.55
CA SER A 150 7.29 -10.92 -17.58
C SER A 150 8.50 -10.91 -16.64
N LEU A 151 9.03 -12.06 -16.27
CA LEU A 151 10.24 -12.15 -15.43
C LEU A 151 11.50 -11.65 -16.14
N ASP A 152 11.61 -11.89 -17.44
CA ASP A 152 12.81 -11.55 -18.22
C ASP A 152 12.84 -10.07 -18.57
N HIS A 153 11.68 -9.45 -18.82
CA HIS A 153 11.57 -8.09 -19.32
C HIS A 153 11.22 -7.03 -18.29
N CYS A 154 10.53 -7.39 -17.20
CA CYS A 154 9.98 -6.42 -16.27
C CYS A 154 10.87 -6.13 -15.03
N GLY A 155 12.04 -6.72 -14.90
CA GLY A 155 12.92 -6.52 -13.73
C GLY A 155 13.36 -5.06 -13.51
N ALA A 156 13.47 -4.27 -14.59
CA ALA A 156 13.79 -2.84 -14.54
C ALA A 156 12.58 -1.97 -14.15
N GLU A 157 11.36 -2.49 -14.34
CA GLU A 157 10.11 -1.79 -14.01
C GLU A 157 9.82 -1.80 -12.49
N VAL A 158 10.48 -2.67 -11.72
CA VAL A 158 10.29 -2.75 -10.28
C VAL A 158 11.04 -1.63 -9.58
N GLN A 159 10.30 -0.83 -8.84
CA GLN A 159 10.88 0.20 -7.98
C GLN A 159 11.78 -0.43 -6.92
N LYS A 160 12.85 0.25 -6.56
CA LYS A 160 13.81 -0.17 -5.53
C LYS A 160 13.82 0.83 -4.40
N GLY A 161 13.34 0.41 -3.25
CA GLY A 161 13.24 1.23 -2.06
C GLY A 161 14.59 1.57 -1.43
N ASN A 162 14.66 2.77 -0.83
CA ASN A 162 15.79 3.26 -0.05
C ASN A 162 15.31 3.73 1.32
N ALA A 163 15.17 2.80 2.25
CA ALA A 163 14.65 3.05 3.59
C ALA A 163 15.37 4.19 4.35
N PRO A 164 16.72 4.36 4.27
CA PRO A 164 17.39 5.51 4.89
C PRO A 164 16.91 6.87 4.38
N VAL A 165 16.59 7.02 3.10
CA VAL A 165 16.03 8.26 2.56
C VAL A 165 14.61 8.48 3.06
N GLU A 166 13.80 7.44 3.10
CA GLU A 166 12.45 7.47 3.69
C GLU A 166 12.47 7.94 5.15
N ARG A 167 13.43 7.44 5.93
CA ARG A 167 13.60 7.86 7.33
C ARG A 167 13.89 9.35 7.46
N LYS A 168 14.70 9.91 6.57
CA LYS A 168 15.01 11.35 6.55
C LYS A 168 13.73 12.16 6.20
N LEU A 169 12.93 11.70 5.23
CA LEU A 169 11.64 12.29 4.91
C LEU A 169 10.71 12.30 6.12
N GLN A 170 10.56 11.16 6.80
CA GLN A 170 9.75 11.08 8.01
C GLN A 170 10.20 12.07 9.10
N ARG A 171 11.51 12.26 9.28
CA ARG A 171 12.07 13.19 10.26
C ARG A 171 11.74 14.64 9.90
N LEU A 172 11.92 15.03 8.65
CA LEU A 172 11.56 16.37 8.18
C LEU A 172 10.07 16.64 8.37
N PHE A 173 9.20 15.69 8.01
CA PHE A 173 7.74 15.83 8.11
C PHE A 173 7.20 15.70 9.56
N ARG A 174 8.03 15.39 10.54
CA ARG A 174 7.68 15.53 11.96
C ARG A 174 7.92 16.93 12.51
N ARG A 175 8.70 17.75 11.83
CA ARG A 175 9.02 19.12 12.26
C ARG A 175 7.83 20.03 12.01
N GLU A 176 7.39 20.73 13.03
CA GLU A 176 6.30 21.70 12.96
C GLU A 176 6.62 22.84 11.99
N ASP A 177 7.86 23.36 12.07
CA ASP A 177 8.32 24.47 11.21
C ASP A 177 8.33 24.09 9.72
N ALA A 178 8.67 22.85 9.37
CA ALA A 178 8.60 22.35 8.00
C ALA A 178 7.14 22.13 7.55
N CYS A 179 6.35 21.42 8.37
CA CYS A 179 4.96 21.10 8.02
C CYS A 179 4.08 22.31 7.78
N LYS A 180 4.26 23.38 8.56
CA LYS A 180 3.46 24.62 8.44
C LYS A 180 3.75 25.42 7.16
N MET A 181 4.89 25.23 6.52
CA MET A 181 5.20 25.83 5.23
C MET A 181 4.52 25.09 4.06
N ILE A 182 4.22 23.80 4.20
CA ILE A 182 3.67 22.98 3.13
C ILE A 182 2.18 23.25 2.96
N LYS A 183 1.78 23.85 1.85
CA LYS A 183 0.38 24.04 1.48
C LYS A 183 -0.26 22.74 1.05
N ARG A 184 0.40 22.00 0.15
CA ARG A 184 -0.01 20.71 -0.40
C ARG A 184 1.22 19.86 -0.71
N CYS A 185 1.10 18.56 -0.62
CA CYS A 185 2.15 17.67 -1.09
C CYS A 185 1.61 16.31 -1.56
N ASN A 186 2.38 15.66 -2.42
CA ASN A 186 2.16 14.29 -2.87
C ASN A 186 3.46 13.50 -2.76
N ASP A 187 3.33 12.18 -2.60
CA ASP A 187 4.42 11.25 -2.81
C ASP A 187 4.60 10.91 -4.28
N PHE A 188 5.73 10.30 -4.61
CA PHE A 188 5.99 9.79 -5.95
C PHE A 188 5.68 8.29 -6.00
N GLY A 189 4.62 7.98 -6.69
CA GLY A 189 4.23 6.64 -7.08
C GLY A 189 4.04 6.54 -8.59
N ALA A 190 2.97 5.87 -9.02
CA ALA A 190 2.61 5.70 -10.41
C ALA A 190 2.52 7.03 -11.16
N GLY A 191 3.13 7.09 -12.34
CA GLY A 191 3.15 8.28 -13.19
C GLY A 191 4.19 9.34 -12.83
N GLY A 192 4.99 9.13 -11.79
CA GLY A 192 6.14 9.97 -11.45
C GLY A 192 5.83 11.46 -11.30
N VAL A 193 6.65 12.32 -11.92
CA VAL A 193 6.47 13.78 -11.94
C VAL A 193 5.10 14.20 -12.50
N SER A 194 4.63 13.49 -13.53
CA SER A 194 3.35 13.80 -14.20
C SER A 194 2.16 13.74 -13.26
N VAL A 195 2.17 12.85 -12.28
CA VAL A 195 1.12 12.66 -11.28
C VAL A 195 1.47 13.41 -9.98
N ALA A 196 2.61 13.10 -9.36
CA ALA A 196 2.97 13.65 -8.06
C ALA A 196 3.00 15.19 -8.05
N ILE A 197 3.51 15.81 -9.11
CA ILE A 197 3.51 17.26 -9.27
C ILE A 197 2.25 17.73 -10.01
N GLY A 198 1.89 17.01 -11.09
CA GLY A 198 0.79 17.39 -11.98
C GLY A 198 -0.57 17.53 -11.32
N GLU A 199 -0.79 16.90 -10.16
CA GLU A 199 -2.05 16.97 -9.39
C GLU A 199 -2.03 18.01 -8.27
N LEU A 200 -0.90 18.70 -8.01
CA LEU A 200 -0.81 19.64 -6.91
C LEU A 200 -1.59 20.93 -7.16
N ALA A 201 -1.71 21.39 -8.42
CA ALA A 201 -2.44 22.59 -8.77
C ALA A 201 -3.04 22.49 -10.19
N ASP A 202 -4.02 23.36 -10.49
CA ASP A 202 -4.68 23.40 -11.81
C ASP A 202 -3.76 23.86 -12.93
N GLY A 203 -2.92 24.86 -12.67
CA GLY A 203 -1.94 25.41 -13.61
C GLY A 203 -0.52 25.15 -13.11
N LEU A 204 0.33 24.52 -13.95
CA LEU A 204 1.70 24.15 -13.59
C LEU A 204 2.65 24.29 -14.77
N PHE A 205 3.78 24.93 -14.51
CA PHE A 205 4.96 24.90 -15.37
C PHE A 205 6.06 24.09 -14.71
N ILE A 206 6.43 22.95 -15.30
CA ILE A 206 7.43 22.00 -14.79
C ILE A 206 8.66 22.03 -15.67
N ASP A 207 9.83 22.30 -15.09
CA ASP A 207 11.12 22.23 -15.75
C ASP A 207 11.81 20.90 -15.44
N LEU A 208 11.70 19.94 -16.36
CA LEU A 208 12.26 18.59 -16.19
C LEU A 208 13.80 18.58 -16.14
N ASN A 209 14.48 19.65 -16.62
CA ASN A 209 15.94 19.74 -16.49
C ASN A 209 16.38 19.92 -15.03
N LYS A 210 15.50 20.42 -14.17
CA LYS A 210 15.76 20.61 -12.73
C LYS A 210 15.51 19.36 -11.90
N VAL A 211 14.88 18.34 -12.47
CA VAL A 211 14.66 17.05 -11.78
C VAL A 211 16.01 16.39 -11.53
N THR A 212 16.33 16.14 -10.26
CA THR A 212 17.60 15.51 -9.86
C THR A 212 17.69 14.06 -10.38
N LYS A 213 18.82 13.70 -10.97
CA LYS A 213 19.03 12.41 -11.63
C LYS A 213 20.05 11.55 -10.91
N LYS A 214 19.85 10.22 -10.91
CA LYS A 214 20.83 9.25 -10.42
C LYS A 214 22.04 9.15 -11.37
N TYR A 215 21.81 9.34 -12.67
CA TYR A 215 22.81 9.23 -13.75
C TYR A 215 22.32 9.99 -14.99
N ASP A 216 23.23 10.26 -15.90
CA ASP A 216 22.93 10.91 -17.17
C ASP A 216 22.27 9.96 -18.18
N GLY A 217 21.66 10.52 -19.25
CA GLY A 217 21.03 9.76 -20.33
C GLY A 217 19.55 9.47 -20.14
N LEU A 218 18.91 10.08 -19.14
CA LEU A 218 17.44 10.09 -19.03
C LEU A 218 16.87 11.15 -19.97
N ASP A 219 15.87 10.76 -20.75
CA ASP A 219 15.12 11.70 -21.60
C ASP A 219 13.95 12.36 -20.86
N GLY A 220 13.26 13.29 -21.53
CA GLY A 220 12.16 14.04 -20.92
C GLY A 220 10.98 13.16 -20.54
N THR A 221 10.69 12.11 -21.31
CA THR A 221 9.61 11.16 -21.03
C THR A 221 9.96 10.34 -19.80
N GLU A 222 11.16 9.79 -19.74
CA GLU A 222 11.65 9.02 -18.61
C GLU A 222 11.63 9.85 -17.31
N LEU A 223 12.04 11.12 -17.37
CA LEU A 223 11.98 12.04 -16.23
C LEU A 223 10.54 12.33 -15.79
N ALA A 224 9.61 12.45 -16.73
CA ALA A 224 8.21 12.77 -16.45
C ALA A 224 7.44 11.61 -15.79
N ILE A 225 7.77 10.35 -16.11
CA ILE A 225 6.99 9.17 -15.69
C ILE A 225 7.74 8.21 -14.76
N SER A 226 9.03 8.44 -14.48
CA SER A 226 9.80 7.59 -13.56
C SER A 226 9.15 7.53 -12.17
N GLU A 227 9.03 6.32 -11.64
CA GLU A 227 8.48 6.03 -10.32
C GLU A 227 9.56 5.81 -9.26
N SER A 228 10.76 6.39 -9.45
CA SER A 228 11.82 6.32 -8.43
C SER A 228 11.27 6.73 -7.07
N GLN A 229 11.50 5.88 -6.07
CA GLN A 229 10.88 5.96 -4.76
C GLN A 229 11.56 6.97 -3.82
N GLU A 230 10.97 7.17 -2.65
CA GLU A 230 11.42 8.07 -1.59
C GLU A 230 11.58 9.51 -2.07
N ARG A 231 10.65 9.95 -2.91
CA ARG A 231 10.53 11.34 -3.36
C ARG A 231 9.20 11.93 -2.89
N MET A 232 9.21 13.21 -2.56
CA MET A 232 8.00 13.98 -2.25
C MET A 232 8.00 15.26 -3.07
N ALA A 233 6.82 15.72 -3.49
CA ALA A 233 6.62 17.02 -4.09
C ALA A 233 5.83 17.91 -3.11
N VAL A 234 6.35 19.07 -2.76
CA VAL A 234 5.72 20.01 -1.84
C VAL A 234 5.47 21.36 -2.50
N ALA A 235 4.28 21.91 -2.31
CA ALA A 235 3.92 23.25 -2.74
C ALA A 235 4.15 24.25 -1.61
N LEU A 236 4.96 25.28 -1.85
CA LEU A 236 5.39 26.28 -0.88
C LEU A 236 5.11 27.69 -1.41
N ALA A 237 4.86 28.64 -0.50
CA ALA A 237 4.92 30.05 -0.83
C ALA A 237 6.36 30.44 -1.24
N PRO A 238 6.58 31.37 -2.18
CA PRO A 238 7.92 31.75 -2.63
C PRO A 238 8.88 32.15 -1.52
N GLU A 239 8.38 32.85 -0.50
CA GLU A 239 9.14 33.31 0.66
C GLU A 239 9.60 32.19 1.61
N ASP A 240 8.96 31.02 1.57
CA ASP A 240 9.27 29.86 2.42
C ASP A 240 10.28 28.90 1.79
N VAL A 241 10.57 29.00 0.49
CA VAL A 241 11.35 28.03 -0.28
C VAL A 241 12.77 27.84 0.29
N ASP A 242 13.50 28.92 0.48
CA ASP A 242 14.89 28.85 0.96
C ASP A 242 14.98 28.29 2.37
N LYS A 243 14.04 28.68 3.23
CA LYS A 243 13.96 28.16 4.60
C LYS A 243 13.64 26.66 4.60
N PHE A 244 12.69 26.22 3.77
CA PHE A 244 12.34 24.81 3.66
C PHE A 244 13.51 23.97 3.14
N ILE A 245 14.24 24.45 2.14
CA ILE A 245 15.46 23.78 1.62
C ILE A 245 16.52 23.69 2.71
N ALA A 246 16.72 24.73 3.52
CA ALA A 246 17.65 24.68 4.65
C ALA A 246 17.28 23.59 5.66
N LEU A 247 15.98 23.45 6.02
CA LEU A 247 15.50 22.39 6.90
C LEU A 247 15.67 20.99 6.30
N ALA A 248 15.46 20.83 4.99
CA ALA A 248 15.71 19.58 4.28
C ALA A 248 17.20 19.20 4.32
N ASN A 249 18.08 20.18 4.12
CA ASN A 249 19.53 19.99 4.19
C ASN A 249 20.00 19.56 5.60
N GLU A 250 19.38 20.04 6.68
CA GLU A 250 19.66 19.57 8.06
C GLU A 250 19.39 18.07 8.21
N GLU A 251 18.42 17.51 7.47
CA GLU A 251 18.14 16.08 7.43
C GLU A 251 18.94 15.34 6.35
N ASN A 252 19.89 16.00 5.68
CA ASN A 252 20.63 15.47 4.52
C ASN A 252 19.71 14.99 3.38
N LEU A 253 18.66 15.74 3.08
CA LEU A 253 17.78 15.54 1.95
C LEU A 253 18.09 16.55 0.85
N GLU A 254 18.17 16.09 -0.39
CA GLU A 254 18.17 16.99 -1.55
C GLU A 254 16.78 17.59 -1.71
N ALA A 255 16.71 18.88 -1.94
CA ALA A 255 15.46 19.62 -2.19
C ALA A 255 15.69 20.64 -3.31
N THR A 256 14.93 20.52 -4.40
CA THR A 256 15.14 21.29 -5.61
C THR A 256 13.82 21.89 -6.11
N PRO A 257 13.73 23.22 -6.34
CA PRO A 257 12.59 23.82 -7.01
C PRO A 257 12.52 23.38 -8.48
N VAL A 258 11.45 22.66 -8.85
CA VAL A 258 11.30 22.05 -10.19
C VAL A 258 10.11 22.58 -10.96
N ALA A 259 9.15 23.24 -10.28
CA ALA A 259 7.95 23.75 -10.93
C ALA A 259 7.43 25.02 -10.26
N LYS A 260 6.56 25.73 -10.99
CA LYS A 260 5.79 26.89 -10.50
C LYS A 260 4.32 26.70 -10.81
N VAL A 261 3.49 27.14 -9.89
CA VAL A 261 2.04 27.26 -10.12
C VAL A 261 1.78 28.49 -11.00
N THR A 262 0.95 28.32 -12.03
CA THR A 262 0.63 29.34 -13.03
C THR A 262 -0.84 29.74 -12.97
N GLU A 263 -1.18 30.94 -13.48
CA GLU A 263 -2.57 31.38 -13.64
C GLU A 263 -3.28 30.58 -14.73
N GLU A 264 -2.56 30.26 -15.82
CA GLU A 264 -3.07 29.45 -16.90
C GLU A 264 -3.28 28.02 -16.43
N LYS A 265 -4.51 27.53 -16.50
CA LYS A 265 -4.90 26.17 -16.05
C LYS A 265 -4.47 25.09 -17.06
N ARG A 266 -3.17 24.89 -17.14
CA ARG A 266 -2.55 23.89 -18.01
C ARG A 266 -1.43 23.17 -17.29
N LEU A 267 -1.24 21.89 -17.59
CA LEU A 267 -0.05 21.14 -17.26
C LEU A 267 0.95 21.31 -18.40
N ASN A 268 2.01 22.06 -18.16
CA ASN A 268 3.09 22.27 -19.12
C ASN A 268 4.39 21.71 -18.55
N MET A 269 5.02 20.79 -19.30
CA MET A 269 6.34 20.22 -18.96
C MET A 269 7.33 20.53 -20.08
N VAL A 270 8.46 21.09 -19.70
CA VAL A 270 9.52 21.50 -20.61
C VAL A 270 10.78 20.69 -20.35
N TRP A 271 11.39 20.19 -21.42
CA TRP A 271 12.69 19.52 -21.41
C TRP A 271 13.57 20.04 -22.55
N ASN A 272 14.79 20.46 -22.22
CA ASN A 272 15.75 21.07 -23.17
C ASN A 272 15.14 22.19 -24.04
N GLY A 273 14.31 23.04 -23.40
CA GLY A 273 13.68 24.17 -24.06
C GLY A 273 12.46 23.82 -24.93
N VAL A 274 12.09 22.53 -25.01
CA VAL A 274 10.93 22.04 -25.78
C VAL A 274 9.81 21.66 -24.80
N SER A 275 8.60 22.14 -25.08
CA SER A 275 7.39 21.67 -24.35
C SER A 275 7.03 20.28 -24.83
N ILE A 276 7.18 19.29 -23.97
CA ILE A 276 6.87 17.87 -24.28
C ILE A 276 5.47 17.47 -23.81
N VAL A 277 4.89 18.21 -22.86
CA VAL A 277 3.49 18.09 -22.42
C VAL A 277 2.90 19.47 -22.32
N ASN A 278 1.73 19.68 -22.93
CA ASN A 278 0.96 20.91 -22.80
C ASN A 278 -0.53 20.60 -22.90
N ILE A 279 -1.15 20.27 -21.78
CA ILE A 279 -2.51 19.76 -21.71
C ILE A 279 -3.35 20.68 -20.81
N SER A 280 -4.58 21.03 -21.25
CA SER A 280 -5.50 21.84 -20.43
C SER A 280 -6.00 21.04 -19.23
N ARG A 281 -6.24 21.71 -18.12
CA ARG A 281 -6.84 21.09 -16.92
C ARG A 281 -8.25 20.57 -17.20
N GLU A 282 -9.00 21.27 -18.03
CA GLU A 282 -10.33 20.82 -18.47
C GLU A 282 -10.28 19.44 -19.14
N PHE A 283 -9.31 19.22 -20.05
CA PHE A 283 -9.12 17.91 -20.67
C PHE A 283 -8.73 16.85 -19.65
N LEU A 284 -7.78 17.13 -18.75
CA LEU A 284 -7.38 16.19 -17.70
C LEU A 284 -8.54 15.82 -16.76
N ASN A 285 -9.45 16.76 -16.50
CA ASN A 285 -10.61 16.56 -15.64
C ASN A 285 -11.82 15.93 -16.36
N SER A 286 -11.77 15.73 -17.67
CA SER A 286 -12.90 15.20 -18.46
C SER A 286 -13.22 13.72 -18.17
N ASN A 287 -12.33 12.98 -17.51
CA ASN A 287 -12.43 11.54 -17.29
C ASN A 287 -12.54 10.68 -18.58
N GLY A 288 -12.33 11.30 -19.74
CA GLY A 288 -12.43 10.65 -21.06
C GLY A 288 -13.86 10.34 -21.49
N ALA A 289 -14.01 9.37 -22.40
CA ALA A 289 -15.29 8.95 -22.89
C ALA A 289 -16.10 8.17 -21.85
N GLU A 290 -17.41 8.32 -21.87
CA GLU A 290 -18.32 7.55 -21.03
C GLU A 290 -18.14 6.04 -21.27
N LYS A 291 -18.06 5.26 -20.21
CA LYS A 291 -17.84 3.82 -20.26
C LYS A 291 -19.03 3.09 -19.65
N HIS A 292 -19.52 2.08 -20.35
CA HIS A 292 -20.61 1.22 -19.90
C HIS A 292 -20.13 -0.22 -19.83
N GLN A 293 -20.54 -0.94 -18.79
CA GLN A 293 -20.23 -2.35 -18.60
C GLN A 293 -21.49 -3.08 -18.09
N ASN A 294 -21.84 -4.17 -18.75
CA ASN A 294 -22.83 -5.10 -18.22
C ASN A 294 -22.20 -5.92 -17.10
N VAL A 295 -22.95 -6.13 -16.02
CA VAL A 295 -22.50 -6.87 -14.84
C VAL A 295 -23.49 -7.97 -14.53
N HIS A 296 -22.99 -9.18 -14.25
CA HIS A 296 -23.79 -10.32 -13.82
C HIS A 296 -23.20 -10.91 -12.53
N ILE A 297 -23.99 -10.88 -11.44
CA ILE A 297 -23.61 -11.51 -10.17
C ILE A 297 -24.10 -12.95 -10.21
N GLU A 298 -23.17 -13.89 -10.13
CA GLU A 298 -23.48 -15.32 -10.04
C GLU A 298 -23.99 -15.68 -8.65
N LYS A 299 -24.82 -16.70 -8.58
CA LYS A 299 -25.30 -17.22 -7.29
C LYS A 299 -24.15 -17.88 -6.54
N GLY A 300 -23.91 -17.42 -5.33
CA GLY A 300 -22.90 -17.98 -4.43
C GLY A 300 -23.22 -19.42 -3.98
N THR A 301 -22.19 -20.10 -3.51
CA THR A 301 -22.24 -21.42 -2.92
C THR A 301 -21.84 -21.38 -1.45
N VAL A 302 -22.00 -22.49 -0.73
CA VAL A 302 -21.59 -22.60 0.68
C VAL A 302 -20.25 -23.33 0.75
N TRP A 303 -19.27 -22.70 1.37
CA TRP A 303 -18.00 -23.34 1.69
C TRP A 303 -17.94 -23.68 3.20
N GLN A 304 -17.41 -24.84 3.49
CA GLN A 304 -17.08 -25.27 4.86
C GLN A 304 -15.71 -25.93 4.88
N PRO A 305 -14.86 -25.62 5.88
CA PRO A 305 -13.55 -26.26 5.99
C PRO A 305 -13.69 -27.75 6.23
N GLN A 306 -12.90 -28.53 5.52
CA GLN A 306 -12.84 -29.99 5.68
C GLN A 306 -11.40 -30.44 5.84
N TRP A 307 -11.15 -31.21 6.89
CA TRP A 307 -9.85 -31.83 7.11
C TRP A 307 -9.94 -33.34 6.94
N ALA A 308 -9.00 -33.87 6.15
CA ALA A 308 -8.89 -35.33 5.94
C ALA A 308 -8.64 -36.07 7.25
N GLY A 309 -9.13 -37.29 7.32
CA GLY A 309 -8.93 -38.18 8.46
C GLY A 309 -10.20 -38.96 8.83
N ILE A 310 -10.02 -40.18 9.31
CA ILE A 310 -11.11 -41.06 9.73
C ILE A 310 -11.52 -40.74 11.17
N THR A 311 -10.54 -40.50 12.04
CA THR A 311 -10.76 -40.23 13.46
C THR A 311 -10.70 -38.72 13.74
N PHE A 312 -11.32 -38.29 14.84
CA PHE A 312 -11.23 -36.90 15.33
C PHE A 312 -9.77 -36.44 15.52
N GLY A 313 -8.93 -37.32 16.12
CA GLY A 313 -7.51 -37.01 16.33
C GLY A 313 -6.73 -36.80 15.03
N GLN A 314 -7.03 -37.58 13.97
CA GLN A 314 -6.44 -37.39 12.64
C GLN A 314 -6.89 -36.09 12.01
N LYS A 315 -8.18 -35.73 12.10
CA LYS A 315 -8.71 -34.45 11.60
C LYS A 315 -8.07 -33.27 12.32
N MET A 316 -7.95 -33.33 13.65
CA MET A 316 -7.29 -32.29 14.46
C MET A 316 -5.81 -32.14 14.06
N LYS A 317 -5.07 -33.26 13.91
CA LYS A 317 -3.67 -33.19 13.50
C LYS A 317 -3.50 -32.54 12.11
N ASN A 318 -4.35 -32.91 11.16
CA ASN A 318 -4.32 -32.31 9.82
C ASN A 318 -4.73 -30.84 9.84
N MET A 319 -5.72 -30.47 10.65
CA MET A 319 -6.12 -29.07 10.82
C MET A 319 -4.97 -28.20 11.35
N VAL A 320 -4.33 -28.59 12.46
CA VAL A 320 -3.24 -27.78 13.03
C VAL A 320 -1.97 -27.80 12.19
N GLY A 321 -1.84 -28.74 11.27
CA GLY A 321 -0.77 -28.79 10.27
C GLY A 321 -1.06 -28.00 8.99
N ASP A 322 -2.29 -27.52 8.80
CA ASP A 322 -2.66 -26.71 7.65
C ASP A 322 -1.95 -25.34 7.69
N LEU A 323 -1.43 -24.91 6.55
CA LEU A 323 -0.68 -23.66 6.43
C LEU A 323 -1.47 -22.41 6.86
N ASN A 324 -2.80 -22.42 6.72
CA ASN A 324 -3.66 -21.33 7.18
C ASN A 324 -4.00 -21.39 8.68
N VAL A 325 -3.75 -22.51 9.34
CA VAL A 325 -4.06 -22.73 10.76
C VAL A 325 -2.81 -22.78 11.63
N CYS A 326 -1.70 -23.30 11.13
CA CYS A 326 -0.45 -23.41 11.89
C CYS A 326 0.09 -22.05 12.32
N SER A 327 0.91 -22.04 13.38
CA SER A 327 1.51 -20.83 13.92
C SER A 327 2.35 -20.07 12.88
N LYS A 328 2.15 -18.77 12.77
CA LYS A 328 2.96 -17.85 11.96
C LYS A 328 4.13 -17.22 12.74
N LYS A 329 4.47 -17.78 13.92
CA LYS A 329 5.50 -17.21 14.78
C LYS A 329 6.84 -17.03 14.07
N GLY A 330 7.32 -18.05 13.37
CA GLY A 330 8.59 -17.98 12.64
C GLY A 330 8.61 -16.95 11.49
N LEU A 331 7.45 -16.62 10.93
CA LEU A 331 7.30 -15.52 9.98
C LEU A 331 7.36 -14.16 10.70
N SER A 332 6.58 -14.00 11.77
CA SER A 332 6.50 -12.75 12.55
C SER A 332 7.83 -12.35 13.19
N GLU A 333 8.64 -13.31 13.64
CA GLU A 333 9.95 -13.06 14.25
C GLU A 333 11.01 -12.49 13.28
N ARG A 334 10.72 -12.42 11.99
CA ARG A 334 11.55 -11.71 11.01
C ARG A 334 11.38 -10.19 11.06
N PHE A 335 10.34 -9.70 11.71
CA PHE A 335 9.95 -8.31 11.79
C PHE A 335 10.14 -7.80 13.22
N ASP A 336 10.64 -6.58 13.37
CA ASP A 336 10.70 -5.96 14.67
C ASP A 336 9.37 -5.31 15.01
N SER A 337 8.71 -5.81 16.04
CA SER A 337 7.44 -5.29 16.56
C SER A 337 7.63 -4.33 17.74
N THR A 338 8.86 -4.07 18.18
CA THR A 338 9.19 -3.33 19.42
C THR A 338 9.77 -1.95 19.17
N ILE A 339 10.16 -1.62 17.96
CA ILE A 339 10.80 -0.36 17.62
C ILE A 339 9.94 0.83 18.09
N GLY A 340 10.57 1.80 18.75
CA GLY A 340 9.90 2.98 19.28
C GLY A 340 9.24 2.77 20.65
N ALA A 341 9.28 1.55 21.21
CA ALA A 341 8.75 1.20 22.54
C ALA A 341 7.28 1.59 22.79
N ALA A 342 6.50 1.77 21.73
CA ALA A 342 5.08 2.16 21.81
C ALA A 342 4.11 0.98 21.70
N THR A 343 4.59 -0.21 21.34
CA THR A 343 3.76 -1.40 21.13
C THR A 343 3.08 -1.84 22.43
N VAL A 344 1.76 -1.95 22.41
CA VAL A 344 0.92 -2.42 23.52
C VAL A 344 0.65 -3.91 23.39
N LEU A 345 0.28 -4.38 22.19
CA LEU A 345 0.10 -5.81 21.90
C LEU A 345 1.24 -6.29 21.00
N MET A 346 2.01 -7.24 21.50
CA MET A 346 3.00 -7.97 20.70
C MET A 346 2.31 -8.97 19.77
N PRO A 347 2.92 -9.37 18.64
CA PRO A 347 2.32 -10.34 17.72
C PRO A 347 1.92 -11.67 18.39
N PHE A 348 2.66 -12.05 19.43
CA PHE A 348 2.40 -13.22 20.26
C PHE A 348 2.44 -12.85 21.72
N GLY A 349 1.41 -13.22 22.47
CA GLY A 349 1.25 -12.95 23.89
C GLY A 349 1.13 -14.22 24.74
N GLY A 350 0.63 -14.04 25.96
CA GLY A 350 0.55 -15.09 26.98
C GLY A 350 1.88 -15.33 27.68
N ALA A 351 1.86 -16.15 28.74
CA ALA A 351 3.03 -16.42 29.58
C ALA A 351 4.25 -16.97 28.80
N TYR A 352 4.01 -17.68 27.73
CA TYR A 352 5.05 -18.28 26.89
C TYR A 352 5.26 -17.57 25.55
N GLN A 353 4.56 -16.46 25.29
CA GLN A 353 4.57 -15.75 24.01
C GLN A 353 4.30 -16.65 22.80
N LEU A 354 3.31 -17.53 22.95
CA LEU A 354 2.89 -18.49 21.91
C LEU A 354 1.48 -18.23 21.39
N THR A 355 0.70 -17.37 22.07
CA THR A 355 -0.69 -17.07 21.69
C THR A 355 -0.70 -15.95 20.67
N PRO A 356 -1.11 -16.20 19.41
CA PRO A 356 -1.19 -15.15 18.40
C PRO A 356 -2.21 -14.09 18.80
N GLN A 357 -1.87 -12.83 18.59
CA GLN A 357 -2.77 -11.70 18.75
C GLN A 357 -3.51 -11.42 17.44
N ASN A 358 -4.76 -10.96 17.55
CA ASN A 358 -5.61 -10.71 16.39
C ASN A 358 -5.65 -9.24 15.95
N ALA A 359 -4.93 -8.36 16.63
CA ALA A 359 -4.81 -6.95 16.31
C ALA A 359 -3.42 -6.43 16.68
N MET A 360 -2.95 -5.42 15.98
CA MET A 360 -1.82 -4.61 16.43
C MET A 360 -2.33 -3.42 17.24
N VAL A 361 -1.68 -3.10 18.36
CA VAL A 361 -2.01 -1.96 19.20
C VAL A 361 -0.73 -1.25 19.61
N ALA A 362 -0.68 0.07 19.41
CA ALA A 362 0.45 0.90 19.83
C ALA A 362 -0.02 2.26 20.36
N LYS A 363 0.74 2.82 21.30
CA LYS A 363 0.57 4.20 21.79
C LYS A 363 0.87 5.21 20.70
N LEU A 364 0.21 6.36 20.74
CA LEU A 364 0.48 7.46 19.79
C LEU A 364 1.90 8.03 20.01
N PRO A 365 2.58 8.41 18.91
CA PRO A 365 3.94 8.98 18.97
C PRO A 365 3.90 10.47 19.37
N VAL A 366 3.66 10.76 20.63
CA VAL A 366 3.64 12.11 21.22
C VAL A 366 4.96 12.42 21.92
N ASP A 367 5.20 13.69 22.19
CA ASP A 367 6.28 14.11 23.09
C ASP A 367 5.85 13.83 24.54
N GLY A 368 6.64 13.00 25.27
CA GLY A 368 6.31 12.54 26.60
C GLY A 368 5.50 11.24 26.61
N GLU A 369 4.68 11.06 27.63
CA GLU A 369 3.89 9.85 27.85
C GLU A 369 2.43 10.01 27.46
N THR A 370 1.83 8.94 26.98
CA THR A 370 0.39 8.87 26.69
C THR A 370 -0.18 7.48 26.98
N SER A 371 -1.42 7.43 27.43
CA SER A 371 -2.22 6.20 27.43
C SER A 371 -3.06 6.04 26.14
N THR A 372 -3.13 7.07 25.30
CA THR A 372 -3.87 6.98 24.05
C THR A 372 -3.16 6.03 23.09
N CYS A 373 -3.89 5.07 22.55
CA CYS A 373 -3.37 4.10 21.60
C CYS A 373 -4.30 3.96 20.39
N SER A 374 -3.77 3.46 19.31
CA SER A 374 -4.55 3.00 18.16
C SER A 374 -4.51 1.49 18.07
N GLY A 375 -5.61 0.90 17.62
CA GLY A 375 -5.70 -0.50 17.23
C GLY A 375 -6.02 -0.65 15.76
N MET A 376 -5.49 -1.71 15.13
CA MET A 376 -5.88 -2.14 13.80
C MET A 376 -5.96 -3.66 13.75
N ALA A 377 -7.01 -4.15 13.11
CA ALA A 377 -7.23 -5.58 12.86
C ALA A 377 -7.67 -5.79 11.40
N TRP A 378 -7.49 -7.00 10.88
CA TRP A 378 -7.90 -7.35 9.53
C TRP A 378 -8.83 -8.56 9.50
N GLY A 379 -9.61 -8.68 8.42
CA GLY A 379 -10.49 -9.82 8.16
C GLY A 379 -10.51 -10.15 6.68
N TYR A 380 -10.41 -11.45 6.36
CA TYR A 380 -10.52 -11.99 5.01
C TYR A 380 -10.37 -13.51 4.99
N ASN A 381 -11.13 -14.19 4.14
CA ASN A 381 -10.97 -15.61 3.88
C ASN A 381 -11.15 -15.92 2.38
N PRO A 382 -10.09 -16.37 1.66
CA PRO A 382 -10.14 -16.60 0.22
C PRO A 382 -11.12 -17.70 -0.19
N TYR A 383 -11.33 -18.71 0.65
CA TYR A 383 -12.23 -19.81 0.36
C TYR A 383 -13.70 -19.39 0.47
N LEU A 384 -14.05 -18.56 1.46
CA LEU A 384 -15.38 -17.95 1.57
C LEU A 384 -15.63 -17.02 0.40
N MET A 385 -14.67 -16.16 0.08
CA MET A 385 -14.78 -15.23 -1.05
C MET A 385 -14.89 -15.96 -2.40
N SER A 386 -14.22 -17.09 -2.58
CA SER A 386 -14.34 -17.90 -3.80
C SER A 386 -15.70 -18.56 -3.92
N ALA A 387 -16.33 -18.92 -2.81
CA ALA A 387 -17.65 -19.54 -2.78
C ALA A 387 -18.79 -18.53 -2.97
N ASP A 388 -18.68 -17.36 -2.31
CA ASP A 388 -19.68 -16.30 -2.36
C ASP A 388 -19.01 -14.96 -2.01
N GLN A 389 -18.89 -14.05 -2.99
CA GLN A 389 -18.18 -12.78 -2.82
C GLN A 389 -18.93 -11.82 -1.90
N TYR A 390 -20.27 -11.82 -1.95
CA TYR A 390 -21.10 -10.98 -1.08
C TYR A 390 -20.96 -11.41 0.38
N VAL A 391 -21.16 -12.70 0.66
CA VAL A 391 -21.05 -13.25 2.02
C VAL A 391 -19.63 -13.16 2.53
N GLY A 392 -18.64 -13.48 1.70
CA GLY A 392 -17.22 -13.43 2.07
C GLY A 392 -16.75 -12.04 2.44
N ALA A 393 -17.12 -11.02 1.68
CA ALA A 393 -16.78 -9.63 1.96
C ALA A 393 -17.51 -9.09 3.21
N ARG A 394 -18.82 -9.43 3.36
CA ARG A 394 -19.57 -9.09 4.57
C ARG A 394 -18.91 -9.66 5.82
N LEU A 395 -18.50 -10.93 5.77
CA LEU A 395 -17.81 -11.59 6.88
C LEU A 395 -16.39 -11.02 7.11
N ALA A 396 -15.68 -10.60 6.07
CA ALA A 396 -14.38 -9.94 6.22
C ALA A 396 -14.48 -8.65 7.05
N VAL A 397 -15.52 -7.82 6.80
CA VAL A 397 -15.78 -6.63 7.61
C VAL A 397 -16.11 -7.01 9.06
N ILE A 398 -17.03 -7.95 9.27
CA ILE A 398 -17.42 -8.39 10.62
C ILE A 398 -16.21 -8.97 11.37
N GLU A 399 -15.38 -9.76 10.72
CA GLU A 399 -14.17 -10.35 11.31
C GLU A 399 -13.17 -9.26 11.77
N SER A 400 -12.86 -8.28 10.91
CA SER A 400 -11.93 -7.20 11.27
C SER A 400 -12.43 -6.40 12.47
N VAL A 401 -13.71 -6.07 12.50
CA VAL A 401 -14.33 -5.35 13.63
C VAL A 401 -14.38 -6.21 14.90
N THR A 402 -14.72 -7.49 14.79
CA THR A 402 -14.74 -8.42 15.94
C THR A 402 -13.37 -8.56 16.58
N LYS A 403 -12.32 -8.69 15.76
CA LYS A 403 -10.93 -8.75 16.25
C LYS A 403 -10.51 -7.45 16.96
N LEU A 404 -10.93 -6.30 16.43
CA LEU A 404 -10.67 -5.00 17.05
C LEU A 404 -11.37 -4.87 18.41
N VAL A 405 -12.64 -5.30 18.51
CA VAL A 405 -13.40 -5.33 19.77
C VAL A 405 -12.75 -6.30 20.76
N ALA A 406 -12.30 -7.48 20.32
CA ALA A 406 -11.58 -8.43 21.15
C ALA A 406 -10.27 -7.88 21.71
N ALA A 407 -9.66 -6.89 21.04
CA ALA A 407 -8.48 -6.16 21.51
C ALA A 407 -8.82 -4.98 22.45
N GLY A 408 -10.09 -4.79 22.80
CA GLY A 408 -10.55 -3.81 23.80
C GLY A 408 -11.04 -2.48 23.22
N PHE A 409 -11.24 -2.37 21.93
CA PHE A 409 -11.76 -1.17 21.26
C PHE A 409 -13.29 -1.23 21.12
N ARG A 410 -13.92 -0.08 21.06
CA ARG A 410 -15.35 0.03 20.78
C ARG A 410 -15.57 -0.05 19.26
N PHE A 411 -16.58 -0.78 18.81
CA PHE A 411 -16.85 -0.91 17.38
C PHE A 411 -17.42 0.38 16.78
N GLU A 412 -18.15 1.17 17.55
CA GLU A 412 -18.74 2.44 17.10
C GLU A 412 -17.70 3.50 16.74
N ASP A 413 -16.49 3.37 17.28
CA ASP A 413 -15.36 4.26 17.02
C ASP A 413 -14.46 3.75 15.87
N ALA A 414 -14.85 2.64 15.22
CA ALA A 414 -14.07 2.03 14.16
C ALA A 414 -14.28 2.73 12.81
N TYR A 415 -13.18 2.89 12.10
CA TYR A 415 -13.15 3.25 10.67
C TYR A 415 -12.57 2.09 9.88
N LEU A 416 -13.06 1.93 8.64
CA LEU A 416 -12.65 0.84 7.77
C LEU A 416 -11.82 1.36 6.59
N THR A 417 -10.93 0.50 6.08
CA THR A 417 -10.31 0.67 4.77
C THR A 417 -10.20 -0.70 4.11
N PHE A 418 -10.42 -0.75 2.80
CA PHE A 418 -10.50 -2.01 2.08
C PHE A 418 -9.37 -2.16 1.07
N GLN A 419 -8.92 -3.39 0.86
CA GLN A 419 -8.09 -3.77 -0.27
C GLN A 419 -8.82 -4.82 -1.09
N GLU A 420 -9.17 -4.47 -2.33
CA GLU A 420 -9.68 -5.42 -3.30
C GLU A 420 -8.57 -5.94 -4.21
N TYR A 421 -8.68 -7.23 -4.57
CA TYR A 421 -7.80 -7.88 -5.53
C TYR A 421 -8.55 -8.97 -6.29
N PHE A 422 -8.74 -8.76 -7.59
CA PHE A 422 -9.48 -9.65 -8.46
C PHE A 422 -8.67 -9.99 -9.71
N GLU A 423 -9.10 -11.00 -10.42
CA GLU A 423 -8.62 -11.33 -11.75
C GLU A 423 -8.85 -10.19 -12.74
N ARG A 424 -8.23 -10.28 -13.91
CA ARG A 424 -8.47 -9.34 -15.00
C ARG A 424 -9.90 -9.45 -15.49
N LEU A 425 -10.66 -8.36 -15.38
CA LEU A 425 -12.11 -8.36 -15.61
C LEU A 425 -12.47 -8.46 -17.11
N GLY A 426 -11.73 -7.77 -17.99
CA GLY A 426 -12.02 -7.75 -19.43
C GLY A 426 -13.43 -7.25 -19.72
N SER A 427 -14.09 -7.89 -20.67
CA SER A 427 -15.48 -7.56 -21.08
C SER A 427 -16.53 -8.57 -20.57
N LYS A 428 -16.16 -9.54 -19.73
CA LYS A 428 -17.05 -10.59 -19.26
C LYS A 428 -17.92 -10.08 -18.10
N PRO A 429 -19.25 -10.06 -18.21
CA PRO A 429 -20.15 -9.57 -17.16
C PRO A 429 -19.99 -10.30 -15.82
N GLU A 430 -19.70 -11.60 -15.84
CA GLU A 430 -19.54 -12.45 -14.65
C GLU A 430 -18.28 -12.07 -13.85
N ARG A 431 -17.19 -11.68 -14.53
CA ARG A 431 -15.98 -11.20 -13.87
C ARG A 431 -16.21 -9.86 -13.16
N TRP A 432 -16.98 -8.96 -13.74
CA TRP A 432 -17.39 -7.71 -13.12
C TRP A 432 -18.39 -7.92 -11.97
N GLY A 433 -19.14 -9.02 -12.01
CA GLY A 433 -20.05 -9.41 -10.93
C GLY A 433 -19.36 -9.67 -9.60
N LYS A 434 -18.14 -10.19 -9.61
CA LYS A 434 -17.40 -10.54 -8.41
C LYS A 434 -17.04 -9.32 -7.54
N PRO A 435 -16.33 -8.28 -8.04
CA PRO A 435 -16.07 -7.08 -7.24
C PRO A 435 -17.36 -6.35 -6.84
N LEU A 436 -18.38 -6.30 -7.73
CA LEU A 436 -19.65 -5.68 -7.35
C LEU A 436 -20.32 -6.42 -6.19
N ALA A 437 -20.38 -7.75 -6.21
CA ALA A 437 -20.94 -8.54 -5.11
C ALA A 437 -20.15 -8.33 -3.80
N ALA A 438 -18.82 -8.28 -3.87
CA ALA A 438 -17.97 -8.01 -2.72
C ALA A 438 -18.24 -6.62 -2.11
N LEU A 439 -18.31 -5.58 -2.95
CA LEU A 439 -18.63 -4.23 -2.49
C LEU A 439 -20.02 -4.13 -1.85
N LEU A 440 -21.02 -4.80 -2.44
CA LEU A 440 -22.38 -4.86 -1.87
C LEU A 440 -22.39 -5.56 -0.50
N GLY A 441 -21.64 -6.67 -0.34
CA GLY A 441 -21.50 -7.35 0.93
C GLY A 441 -20.80 -6.50 2.01
N ALA A 442 -19.74 -5.80 1.62
CA ALA A 442 -19.05 -4.87 2.50
C ALA A 442 -19.93 -3.66 2.87
N LEU A 443 -20.73 -3.15 1.93
CA LEU A 443 -21.69 -2.07 2.19
C LEU A 443 -22.77 -2.52 3.19
N ASP A 444 -23.33 -3.71 3.01
CA ASP A 444 -24.34 -4.26 3.90
C ASP A 444 -23.81 -4.36 5.36
N ALA A 445 -22.57 -4.84 5.53
CA ALA A 445 -21.92 -4.88 6.84
C ALA A 445 -21.72 -3.48 7.45
N GLN A 446 -21.29 -2.50 6.65
CA GLN A 446 -21.11 -1.12 7.11
C GLN A 446 -22.45 -0.49 7.56
N MET A 447 -23.50 -0.68 6.77
CA MET A 447 -24.84 -0.18 7.07
C MET A 447 -25.39 -0.84 8.34
N GLY A 448 -25.21 -2.16 8.48
CA GLY A 448 -25.69 -2.91 9.64
C GLY A 448 -24.96 -2.55 10.94
N LEU A 449 -23.66 -2.21 10.86
CA LEU A 449 -22.85 -1.81 12.02
C LEU A 449 -22.90 -0.30 12.30
N GLY A 450 -23.37 0.51 11.35
CA GLY A 450 -23.37 1.98 11.47
C GLY A 450 -21.97 2.60 11.43
N ILE A 451 -20.99 1.94 10.77
CA ILE A 451 -19.60 2.42 10.64
C ILE A 451 -19.24 2.60 9.17
N ALA A 452 -18.24 3.41 8.87
CA ALA A 452 -17.89 3.77 7.50
C ALA A 452 -16.47 3.40 7.12
N SER A 453 -16.27 3.06 5.84
CA SER A 453 -14.95 3.06 5.22
C SER A 453 -14.50 4.49 4.90
N ILE A 454 -13.24 4.78 5.17
CA ILE A 454 -12.60 6.09 4.90
C ILE A 454 -11.77 6.07 3.62
N GLY A 455 -11.63 4.94 2.99
CA GLY A 455 -10.89 4.74 1.76
C GLY A 455 -10.63 3.28 1.47
N GLY A 456 -9.83 3.06 0.44
CA GLY A 456 -9.44 1.72 0.00
C GLY A 456 -8.59 1.80 -1.26
N LYS A 457 -8.17 0.63 -1.73
CA LYS A 457 -7.52 0.43 -3.02
C LYS A 457 -8.06 -0.82 -3.69
N ASP A 458 -7.96 -0.86 -5.01
CA ASP A 458 -8.30 -2.01 -5.83
C ASP A 458 -7.16 -2.41 -6.76
N SER A 459 -7.17 -3.65 -7.19
CA SER A 459 -6.30 -4.19 -8.22
C SER A 459 -7.05 -5.28 -8.99
N MET A 460 -7.26 -5.05 -10.29
CA MET A 460 -7.99 -5.96 -11.18
C MET A 460 -7.04 -6.61 -12.19
N SER A 461 -5.88 -7.09 -11.73
CA SER A 461 -4.81 -7.63 -12.57
C SER A 461 -4.30 -8.99 -12.14
N GLY A 462 -5.10 -9.71 -11.34
CA GLY A 462 -4.72 -10.97 -10.70
C GLY A 462 -4.86 -12.20 -11.59
N SER A 463 -4.38 -12.13 -12.84
CA SER A 463 -4.42 -13.26 -13.77
C SER A 463 -3.02 -13.60 -14.27
N PHE A 464 -2.77 -14.88 -14.54
CA PHE A 464 -1.60 -15.42 -15.22
C PHE A 464 -2.06 -16.55 -16.15
N GLU A 465 -1.94 -16.34 -17.46
CA GLU A 465 -2.50 -17.25 -18.47
C GLU A 465 -3.98 -17.59 -18.15
N ASP A 466 -4.29 -18.86 -17.93
CA ASP A 466 -5.64 -19.32 -17.56
C ASP A 466 -5.90 -19.39 -16.04
N LEU A 467 -4.95 -18.95 -15.23
CA LEU A 467 -5.06 -18.93 -13.77
C LEU A 467 -5.49 -17.57 -13.27
N ASP A 468 -6.43 -17.55 -12.33
CA ASP A 468 -6.92 -16.37 -11.67
C ASP A 468 -6.66 -16.45 -10.15
N VAL A 469 -6.36 -15.29 -9.53
CA VAL A 469 -6.32 -15.19 -8.07
C VAL A 469 -7.70 -15.42 -7.47
N PRO A 470 -7.81 -15.86 -6.20
CA PRO A 470 -9.10 -15.90 -5.53
C PRO A 470 -9.67 -14.48 -5.42
N PRO A 471 -11.00 -14.29 -5.57
CA PRO A 471 -11.64 -13.03 -5.26
C PRO A 471 -11.24 -12.54 -3.88
N THR A 472 -10.84 -11.30 -3.77
CA THR A 472 -10.28 -10.74 -2.53
C THR A 472 -10.90 -9.41 -2.18
N LEU A 473 -11.42 -9.28 -0.96
CA LEU A 473 -11.65 -8.04 -0.26
C LEU A 473 -11.13 -8.22 1.17
N VAL A 474 -10.00 -7.60 1.48
CA VAL A 474 -9.46 -7.54 2.84
C VAL A 474 -9.99 -6.30 3.51
N SER A 475 -10.65 -6.47 4.67
CA SER A 475 -11.10 -5.36 5.50
C SER A 475 -10.07 -5.09 6.59
N PHE A 476 -9.69 -3.83 6.75
CA PHE A 476 -8.92 -3.33 7.89
C PHE A 476 -9.82 -2.43 8.72
N ALA A 477 -9.95 -2.74 10.01
CA ALA A 477 -10.68 -1.92 10.98
C ALA A 477 -9.69 -1.25 11.93
N THR A 478 -9.83 0.04 12.16
CA THR A 478 -8.95 0.82 13.05
C THR A 478 -9.77 1.71 13.98
N ALA A 479 -9.32 1.86 15.22
CA ALA A 479 -9.92 2.74 16.21
C ALA A 479 -8.89 3.30 17.17
N ILE A 480 -9.29 4.34 17.89
CA ILE A 480 -8.51 4.95 18.98
C ILE A 480 -9.07 4.47 20.33
N GLY A 481 -8.18 4.21 21.27
CA GLY A 481 -8.51 3.74 22.62
C GLY A 481 -7.52 4.22 23.67
N LYS A 482 -7.58 3.57 24.83
CA LYS A 482 -6.65 3.81 25.95
C LYS A 482 -5.97 2.51 26.33
N ALA A 483 -4.65 2.54 26.42
CA ALA A 483 -3.88 1.49 27.07
C ALA A 483 -3.91 1.73 28.57
N SER A 484 -4.39 0.73 29.33
CA SER A 484 -4.44 0.76 30.82
C SER A 484 -3.09 0.36 31.40
#